data_7b40e402d34eb364b883912c4b93e478
#
_entry.id   7b40e402d34eb364b883912c4b93e478
#
_cell.length_a   1.000
_cell.length_b   1.000
_cell.length_c   1.000
_cell.angle_alpha   90.00
_cell.angle_beta   90.00
_cell.angle_gamma   90.00
#
_symmetry.space_group_name_H-M   'P 1'
#
loop_
_entity.id
_entity.type
_entity.pdbx_description
1 polymer ?
#
loop_
_entity_poly.entity_id
_entity_poly.type
_entity_poly.pdbx_seq_one_letter_code
_entity_poly.pdbx_strand_id
1 'polypeptide(L)'
;MSGSKRFAVCRISAASLAVATATASLYAQDTRTVKEPVVPPACIILKSTLTTAGAISGEMETRASKAGSGQASLDTARIQQALDHCDKGHAVELDIEGSNDAFLTGPIFLRPGVTLVVDKGVTLYGARNAEYYAVKPGSCGIVSDDSGNGCKPLITVKSATGSGIMGDGAIDGQGGAKLIVDGKVSSKTWWDLAEDARDAGKLRDDAPRQQVPRMIDTDLTDDFTLYRITLKNSPNLHVAFHRGDGLTVWGITIDTPKTARNTDGIDPAQSSNITITRSWIRDGDDNIAIKAGDGPTTNMTVSHNHFYWGHGMSIGSETTGGVSGIRIQDLSLDGPDNGLRIKSNATRGGLVEDVIYDDICIRDSKIPILFDSDYSFPGKGVNQLPVYSGIELRNVRVSGGGKIQFNGFDHSHRVGVTLDGVLALDSPAHYKAQANHSDLTFGPGPVNLVFIGDDSTVNGKQVNGKLPGCAAKFVPFP
;
A
#
# COMPACT_ATOMS: atom_id res chain seq x y z
N MET A 1 5.70 -30.08 -92.69
CA MET A 1 5.86 -30.88 -91.45
C MET A 1 5.94 -29.97 -90.28
N SER A 2 4.84 -29.86 -89.59
CA SER A 2 4.62 -28.89 -88.47
C SER A 2 4.80 -29.62 -87.17
N GLY A 3 5.68 -29.15 -86.32
CA GLY A 3 5.94 -29.66 -84.96
C GLY A 3 5.46 -28.68 -83.93
N SER A 4 4.31 -28.98 -83.37
CA SER A 4 3.70 -28.24 -82.25
C SER A 4 4.44 -28.54 -80.94
N LYS A 5 5.06 -27.53 -80.29
CA LYS A 5 5.60 -27.61 -78.95
C LYS A 5 4.49 -27.13 -77.94
N ARG A 6 4.03 -28.02 -77.09
CA ARG A 6 3.16 -27.70 -75.96
C ARG A 6 4.01 -27.16 -74.85
N PHE A 7 3.72 -25.91 -74.37
CA PHE A 7 4.25 -25.36 -73.11
C PHE A 7 3.37 -25.81 -71.95
N ALA A 8 3.96 -26.49 -70.99
CA ALA A 8 3.32 -26.79 -69.71
C ALA A 8 3.43 -25.59 -68.81
N VAL A 9 2.28 -25.02 -68.37
CA VAL A 9 2.21 -23.94 -67.38
C VAL A 9 2.20 -24.58 -66.01
N CYS A 10 3.30 -24.40 -65.29
CA CYS A 10 3.41 -24.78 -63.88
C CYS A 10 2.67 -23.72 -63.03
N ARG A 11 1.55 -24.08 -62.41
CA ARG A 11 0.84 -23.21 -61.42
C ARG A 11 1.54 -23.37 -60.07
N ILE A 12 2.25 -22.32 -59.65
CA ILE A 12 2.77 -22.20 -58.29
C ILE A 12 1.62 -21.66 -57.41
N SER A 13 1.08 -22.52 -56.55
CA SER A 13 0.14 -22.11 -55.51
C SER A 13 0.93 -21.46 -54.39
N ALA A 14 0.82 -20.14 -54.26
CA ALA A 14 1.32 -19.42 -53.09
C ALA A 14 0.42 -19.72 -51.89
N ALA A 15 0.89 -20.54 -50.97
CA ALA A 15 0.28 -20.69 -49.66
C ALA A 15 0.66 -19.47 -48.80
N SER A 16 -0.30 -18.58 -48.58
CA SER A 16 -0.13 -17.46 -47.65
C SER A 16 -0.09 -18.00 -46.22
N LEU A 17 1.09 -18.05 -45.66
CA LEU A 17 1.28 -18.32 -44.22
C LEU A 17 0.85 -17.05 -43.48
N ALA A 18 -0.36 -17.03 -42.91
CA ALA A 18 -0.78 -16.00 -41.97
C ALA A 18 -0.01 -16.22 -40.65
N VAL A 19 1.08 -15.47 -40.46
CA VAL A 19 1.73 -15.35 -39.17
C VAL A 19 0.81 -14.51 -38.32
N ALA A 20 0.05 -15.16 -37.44
CA ALA A 20 -0.64 -14.49 -36.34
C ALA A 20 0.44 -14.00 -35.36
N THR A 21 0.87 -12.77 -35.53
CA THR A 21 1.61 -12.05 -34.48
C THR A 21 0.66 -11.85 -33.32
N ALA A 22 0.72 -12.74 -32.32
CA ALA A 22 0.18 -12.46 -31.01
C ALA A 22 0.97 -11.26 -30.49
N THR A 23 0.40 -10.07 -30.62
CA THR A 23 0.83 -8.90 -29.86
C THR A 23 0.51 -9.24 -28.40
N ALA A 24 1.46 -9.81 -27.67
CA ALA A 24 1.44 -9.75 -26.22
C ALA A 24 1.37 -8.26 -25.90
N SER A 25 0.23 -7.78 -25.45
CA SER A 25 0.11 -6.45 -24.87
C SER A 25 1.11 -6.42 -23.72
N LEU A 26 2.21 -5.70 -23.90
CA LEU A 26 3.15 -5.39 -22.86
C LEU A 26 2.41 -4.44 -21.92
N TYR A 27 1.61 -5.00 -21.01
CA TYR A 27 1.00 -4.21 -19.95
C TYR A 27 2.12 -3.67 -19.08
N ALA A 28 2.11 -2.38 -18.87
CA ALA A 28 3.01 -1.76 -17.94
C ALA A 28 2.78 -2.40 -16.55
N GLN A 29 3.84 -2.83 -15.94
CA GLN A 29 3.94 -3.46 -14.62
C GLN A 29 5.36 -3.22 -14.12
N ASP A 30 5.70 -3.66 -12.94
CA ASP A 30 7.12 -3.64 -12.52
C ASP A 30 7.99 -4.24 -13.62
N THR A 31 8.92 -3.47 -14.13
CA THR A 31 9.78 -3.87 -15.25
C THR A 31 10.91 -4.81 -14.83
N ARG A 32 11.13 -4.95 -13.53
CA ARG A 32 12.16 -5.83 -12.96
C ARG A 32 11.68 -7.29 -12.97
N THR A 33 12.61 -8.22 -13.00
CA THR A 33 12.34 -9.62 -12.68
C THR A 33 12.55 -9.83 -11.20
N VAL A 34 11.50 -9.62 -10.41
CA VAL A 34 11.55 -9.74 -8.94
C VAL A 34 11.51 -11.22 -8.54
N LYS A 35 12.45 -11.62 -7.68
CA LYS A 35 12.53 -12.95 -7.06
C LYS A 35 12.38 -12.81 -5.56
N GLU A 36 12.07 -13.95 -4.90
CA GLU A 36 12.04 -13.98 -3.44
C GLU A 36 13.37 -13.49 -2.85
N PRO A 37 13.34 -12.47 -1.96
CA PRO A 37 14.55 -11.93 -1.38
C PRO A 37 15.31 -12.96 -0.53
N VAL A 38 16.61 -12.76 -0.43
CA VAL A 38 17.49 -13.56 0.43
C VAL A 38 18.03 -12.65 1.52
N VAL A 39 17.95 -13.09 2.77
CA VAL A 39 18.51 -12.34 3.92
C VAL A 39 20.04 -12.30 3.77
N PRO A 40 20.66 -11.09 3.77
CA PRO A 40 22.10 -10.96 3.70
C PRO A 40 22.80 -11.54 4.94
N PRO A 41 24.07 -11.95 4.84
CA PRO A 41 24.83 -12.40 5.99
C PRO A 41 24.97 -11.28 7.04
N ALA A 42 24.89 -11.63 8.33
CA ALA A 42 25.05 -10.68 9.41
C ALA A 42 26.51 -10.16 9.51
N CYS A 43 26.68 -8.84 9.57
CA CYS A 43 27.93 -8.20 9.97
C CYS A 43 28.05 -8.09 11.50
N ILE A 44 26.91 -7.82 12.14
CA ILE A 44 26.78 -7.63 13.60
C ILE A 44 25.48 -8.28 14.05
N ILE A 45 25.55 -9.05 15.14
CA ILE A 45 24.38 -9.59 15.83
C ILE A 45 24.25 -8.87 17.17
N LEU A 46 23.15 -8.16 17.35
CA LEU A 46 22.80 -7.53 18.61
C LEU A 46 21.84 -8.44 19.39
N LYS A 47 22.15 -8.65 20.66
CA LYS A 47 21.29 -9.44 21.55
C LYS A 47 20.31 -8.56 22.29
N SER A 48 19.07 -9.04 22.43
CA SER A 48 18.00 -8.37 23.18
C SER A 48 18.33 -8.26 24.67
N THR A 49 17.86 -7.19 25.28
CA THR A 49 18.10 -6.91 26.71
C THR A 49 16.84 -6.79 27.53
N LEU A 50 15.68 -6.81 26.87
CA LEU A 50 14.38 -6.65 27.51
C LEU A 50 13.58 -7.95 27.38
N THR A 51 12.94 -8.37 28.46
CA THR A 51 11.94 -9.44 28.47
C THR A 51 10.56 -8.82 28.49
N THR A 52 9.70 -9.22 27.56
CA THR A 52 8.32 -8.74 27.48
C THR A 52 7.34 -9.90 27.54
N ALA A 53 6.10 -9.59 27.92
CA ALA A 53 4.98 -10.52 27.77
C ALA A 53 4.12 -10.10 26.56
N GLY A 54 4.78 -9.69 25.47
CA GLY A 54 4.15 -9.18 24.25
C GLY A 54 3.89 -7.68 24.23
N ALA A 55 4.32 -6.93 25.26
CA ALA A 55 4.20 -5.47 25.32
C ALA A 55 5.25 -4.82 26.24
N ILE A 56 5.67 -3.62 25.90
CA ILE A 56 6.52 -2.78 26.78
C ILE A 56 5.61 -2.00 27.73
N SER A 57 5.80 -2.16 29.06
CA SER A 57 5.06 -1.35 30.03
C SER A 57 5.59 0.10 30.06
N GLY A 58 4.71 1.05 30.44
CA GLY A 58 5.12 2.45 30.62
C GLY A 58 6.23 2.64 31.65
N GLU A 59 6.26 1.80 32.69
CA GLU A 59 7.31 1.81 33.70
C GLU A 59 8.65 1.30 33.17
N MET A 60 8.64 0.24 32.35
CA MET A 60 9.85 -0.26 31.66
C MET A 60 10.46 0.83 30.79
N GLU A 61 9.65 1.47 29.96
CA GLU A 61 10.13 2.52 29.07
C GLU A 61 10.61 3.76 29.84
N THR A 62 9.89 4.16 30.89
CA THR A 62 10.32 5.27 31.73
C THR A 62 11.66 5.00 32.45
N ARG A 63 11.88 3.75 32.87
CA ARG A 63 13.18 3.34 33.41
C ARG A 63 14.28 3.35 32.35
N ALA A 64 14.02 2.79 31.17
CA ALA A 64 14.95 2.79 30.05
C ALA A 64 15.34 4.21 29.61
N SER A 65 14.38 5.14 29.63
CA SER A 65 14.62 6.55 29.28
C SER A 65 15.48 7.31 30.32
N LYS A 66 15.49 6.88 31.56
CA LYS A 66 16.26 7.51 32.66
C LYS A 66 17.64 6.87 32.88
N ALA A 67 17.82 5.66 32.40
CA ALA A 67 19.10 4.96 32.54
C ALA A 67 20.15 5.59 31.61
N GLY A 68 21.25 6.05 32.18
CA GLY A 68 22.43 6.33 31.37
C GLY A 68 22.91 5.07 30.63
N SER A 69 24.10 5.03 30.10
CA SER A 69 24.67 3.89 29.35
C SER A 69 24.72 2.60 30.21
N GLY A 70 23.60 1.83 30.21
CA GLY A 70 23.48 0.57 30.93
C GLY A 70 22.39 -0.33 30.34
N GLN A 71 22.26 -1.57 30.85
CA GLN A 71 21.35 -2.62 30.34
C GLN A 71 19.86 -2.24 30.24
N ALA A 72 19.44 -1.12 30.80
CA ALA A 72 18.06 -0.63 30.79
C ALA A 72 17.86 0.63 29.94
N SER A 73 18.84 1.07 29.16
CA SER A 73 18.72 2.22 28.26
C SER A 73 18.01 1.86 26.94
N LEU A 74 17.55 2.88 26.18
CA LEU A 74 17.08 2.66 24.81
C LEU A 74 18.20 2.05 23.96
N ASP A 75 17.79 1.13 23.09
CA ASP A 75 18.70 0.46 22.16
C ASP A 75 19.13 1.33 20.96
N THR A 76 18.59 2.53 20.86
CA THR A 76 18.77 3.43 19.70
C THR A 76 20.24 3.62 19.35
N ALA A 77 21.07 3.94 20.34
CA ALA A 77 22.49 4.23 20.09
C ALA A 77 23.26 2.98 19.60
N ARG A 78 23.01 1.81 20.22
CA ARG A 78 23.73 0.57 19.83
C ARG A 78 23.25 0.03 18.49
N ILE A 79 21.94 0.15 18.19
CA ILE A 79 21.42 -0.23 16.87
C ILE A 79 21.96 0.70 15.80
N GLN A 80 21.94 2.02 16.03
CA GLN A 80 22.48 2.98 15.07
C GLN A 80 23.98 2.80 14.85
N GLN A 81 24.74 2.58 15.91
CA GLN A 81 26.17 2.31 15.80
C GLN A 81 26.44 1.04 14.96
N ALA A 82 25.68 -0.02 15.18
CA ALA A 82 25.79 -1.24 14.38
C ALA A 82 25.49 -0.99 12.89
N LEU A 83 24.40 -0.26 12.60
CA LEU A 83 24.03 0.12 11.22
C LEU A 83 25.11 1.00 10.56
N ASP A 84 25.74 1.91 11.32
CA ASP A 84 26.75 2.82 10.81
C ASP A 84 28.08 2.12 10.48
N HIS A 85 28.38 0.98 11.12
CA HIS A 85 29.63 0.24 10.93
C HIS A 85 29.45 -1.05 10.12
N CYS A 86 28.23 -1.36 9.67
CA CYS A 86 27.98 -2.52 8.84
C CYS A 86 28.33 -2.25 7.38
N ASP A 87 29.03 -3.16 6.75
CA ASP A 87 29.38 -3.05 5.34
C ASP A 87 28.16 -3.30 4.43
N LYS A 88 28.18 -2.67 3.26
CA LYS A 88 27.15 -2.89 2.23
C LYS A 88 27.04 -4.38 1.86
N GLY A 89 25.82 -4.84 1.62
CA GLY A 89 25.53 -6.24 1.30
C GLY A 89 25.45 -7.13 2.54
N HIS A 90 25.48 -6.55 3.74
CA HIS A 90 25.36 -7.26 5.02
C HIS A 90 24.17 -6.76 5.84
N ALA A 91 23.90 -7.47 6.94
CA ALA A 91 22.80 -7.17 7.84
C ALA A 91 23.27 -6.90 9.28
N VAL A 92 22.56 -5.97 9.94
CA VAL A 92 22.52 -5.90 11.39
C VAL A 92 21.36 -6.75 11.87
N GLU A 93 21.63 -7.79 12.62
CA GLU A 93 20.64 -8.74 13.11
C GLU A 93 20.28 -8.46 14.58
N LEU A 94 19.00 -8.36 14.86
CA LEU A 94 18.43 -8.27 16.21
C LEU A 94 17.95 -9.66 16.62
N ASP A 95 18.58 -10.25 17.60
CA ASP A 95 18.36 -11.64 18.01
C ASP A 95 18.02 -11.76 19.50
N ILE A 96 17.40 -12.83 19.89
CA ILE A 96 17.02 -13.13 21.28
C ILE A 96 18.26 -13.40 22.16
N GLU A 97 18.11 -13.17 23.46
CA GLU A 97 19.11 -13.57 24.46
C GLU A 97 18.41 -14.23 25.66
N GLY A 98 18.44 -15.54 25.71
CA GLY A 98 17.75 -16.30 26.77
C GLY A 98 16.24 -16.06 26.76
N SER A 99 15.70 -15.42 27.78
CA SER A 99 14.31 -15.00 27.86
C SER A 99 14.04 -13.56 27.37
N ASN A 100 15.09 -12.84 27.00
CA ASN A 100 14.94 -11.48 26.44
C ASN A 100 14.49 -11.61 24.97
N ASP A 101 13.41 -10.90 24.65
CA ASP A 101 12.72 -11.01 23.36
C ASP A 101 12.49 -9.64 22.68
N ALA A 102 13.03 -8.57 23.26
CA ALA A 102 12.68 -7.24 22.78
C ALA A 102 13.85 -6.25 22.78
N PHE A 103 13.71 -5.30 21.84
CA PHE A 103 14.49 -4.06 21.75
C PHE A 103 13.53 -2.88 21.85
N LEU A 104 13.99 -1.77 22.44
CA LEU A 104 13.24 -0.53 22.51
C LEU A 104 14.06 0.62 21.93
N THR A 105 13.55 1.26 20.88
CA THR A 105 14.31 2.28 20.15
C THR A 105 13.52 3.56 19.92
N GLY A 106 14.19 4.69 19.92
CA GLY A 106 13.76 5.90 19.21
C GLY A 106 14.08 5.84 17.72
N PRO A 107 14.05 6.98 17.00
CA PRO A 107 14.35 7.04 15.57
C PRO A 107 15.73 6.48 15.22
N ILE A 108 15.77 5.62 14.17
CA ILE A 108 16.99 5.08 13.59
C ILE A 108 17.03 5.33 12.08
N PHE A 109 18.23 5.25 11.49
CA PHE A 109 18.48 5.54 10.07
C PHE A 109 19.18 4.36 9.41
N LEU A 110 18.62 3.81 8.35
CA LEU A 110 19.27 2.80 7.54
C LEU A 110 20.39 3.42 6.68
N ARG A 111 21.41 2.63 6.41
CA ARG A 111 22.54 3.00 5.55
C ARG A 111 22.43 2.33 4.19
N PRO A 112 22.99 2.94 3.12
CA PRO A 112 22.97 2.34 1.78
C PRO A 112 23.53 0.92 1.77
N GLY A 113 22.76 -0.02 1.22
CA GLY A 113 23.16 -1.41 1.10
C GLY A 113 23.16 -2.22 2.40
N VAL A 114 22.70 -1.65 3.53
CA VAL A 114 22.64 -2.33 4.83
C VAL A 114 21.20 -2.76 5.12
N THR A 115 21.03 -3.99 5.56
CA THR A 115 19.74 -4.56 5.95
C THR A 115 19.61 -4.63 7.47
N LEU A 116 18.46 -4.20 8.00
CA LEU A 116 18.07 -4.49 9.38
C LEU A 116 17.28 -5.81 9.40
N VAL A 117 17.77 -6.79 10.11
CA VAL A 117 17.08 -8.07 10.31
C VAL A 117 16.52 -8.13 11.72
N VAL A 118 15.21 -8.41 11.85
CA VAL A 118 14.56 -8.68 13.13
C VAL A 118 14.23 -10.16 13.15
N ASP A 119 14.90 -10.90 14.00
CA ASP A 119 14.83 -12.36 13.99
C ASP A 119 13.54 -12.88 14.61
N LYS A 120 13.22 -14.14 14.31
CA LYS A 120 12.01 -14.78 14.83
C LYS A 120 11.96 -14.74 16.36
N GLY A 121 10.83 -14.29 16.89
CA GLY A 121 10.63 -14.17 18.34
C GLY A 121 11.09 -12.84 18.92
N VAL A 122 11.76 -11.99 18.12
CA VAL A 122 12.16 -10.64 18.52
C VAL A 122 11.12 -9.63 18.12
N THR A 123 10.85 -8.65 18.99
CA THR A 123 10.08 -7.45 18.65
C THR A 123 10.92 -6.19 18.91
N LEU A 124 11.03 -5.37 17.86
CA LEU A 124 11.60 -4.02 17.93
C LEU A 124 10.46 -3.03 18.22
N TYR A 125 10.43 -2.48 19.42
CA TYR A 125 9.43 -1.50 19.83
C TYR A 125 9.89 -0.07 19.58
N GLY A 126 9.01 0.75 19.01
CA GLY A 126 9.19 2.20 18.94
C GLY A 126 8.91 2.84 20.32
N ALA A 127 9.76 3.75 20.76
CA ALA A 127 9.56 4.49 22.01
C ALA A 127 8.31 5.39 21.93
N ARG A 128 7.63 5.59 23.07
CA ARG A 128 6.40 6.39 23.16
C ARG A 128 6.63 7.82 23.65
N ASN A 129 7.86 8.21 23.87
CA ASN A 129 8.19 9.60 24.19
C ASN A 129 8.31 10.42 22.91
N ALA A 130 7.38 11.34 22.70
CA ALA A 130 7.27 12.17 21.50
C ALA A 130 8.53 13.02 21.24
N GLU A 131 9.24 13.44 22.28
CA GLU A 131 10.44 14.28 22.15
C GLU A 131 11.58 13.57 21.40
N TYR A 132 11.63 12.23 21.42
CA TYR A 132 12.64 11.50 20.62
C TYR A 132 12.44 11.66 19.13
N TYR A 133 11.18 11.83 18.74
CA TYR A 133 10.78 11.98 17.34
C TYR A 133 10.75 13.45 16.90
N ALA A 134 10.72 14.40 17.81
CA ALA A 134 10.53 15.81 17.50
C ALA A 134 11.60 16.32 16.52
N VAL A 135 11.19 16.98 15.45
CA VAL A 135 12.06 17.69 14.50
C VAL A 135 12.58 18.98 15.14
N LYS A 136 11.74 19.63 15.93
CA LYS A 136 12.03 20.77 16.81
C LYS A 136 11.44 20.45 18.18
N PRO A 137 11.97 20.96 19.27
CA PRO A 137 11.38 20.76 20.59
C PRO A 137 9.86 21.05 20.61
N GLY A 138 9.06 20.09 21.09
CA GLY A 138 7.60 20.19 21.15
C GLY A 138 6.84 20.07 19.84
N SER A 139 7.48 19.75 18.70
CA SER A 139 6.79 19.63 17.41
C SER A 139 6.10 18.30 17.17
N CYS A 140 6.33 17.28 17.99
CA CYS A 140 5.79 15.93 17.86
C CYS A 140 4.90 15.59 19.04
N GLY A 141 3.89 14.74 18.84
CA GLY A 141 2.94 14.34 19.89
C GLY A 141 1.85 15.38 20.14
N ILE A 142 1.55 16.22 19.17
CA ILE A 142 0.55 17.30 19.25
C ILE A 142 -0.39 17.28 18.05
N VAL A 143 -1.48 18.04 18.14
CA VAL A 143 -2.30 18.45 17.00
C VAL A 143 -1.92 19.89 16.66
N SER A 144 -1.64 20.18 15.40
CA SER A 144 -1.13 21.48 14.94
C SER A 144 -1.74 21.87 13.60
N ASP A 145 -1.91 23.18 13.39
CA ASP A 145 -2.26 23.75 12.08
C ASP A 145 -1.07 23.78 11.10
N ASP A 146 0.13 23.47 11.59
CA ASP A 146 1.31 23.36 10.73
C ASP A 146 1.17 22.16 9.77
N SER A 147 1.28 22.43 8.47
CA SER A 147 1.20 21.40 7.42
C SER A 147 2.45 20.52 7.34
N GLY A 148 3.54 20.91 7.99
CA GLY A 148 4.79 20.17 8.04
C GLY A 148 4.67 18.89 8.87
N ASN A 149 5.62 17.97 8.67
CA ASN A 149 5.76 16.81 9.54
C ASN A 149 6.63 17.21 10.75
N GLY A 150 6.02 17.31 11.93
CA GLY A 150 6.69 17.66 13.18
C GLY A 150 7.49 16.51 13.80
N CYS A 151 7.36 15.30 13.27
CA CYS A 151 7.98 14.09 13.79
C CYS A 151 8.92 13.45 12.78
N LYS A 152 10.07 12.96 13.24
CA LYS A 152 10.90 12.00 12.51
C LYS A 152 10.20 10.63 12.49
N PRO A 153 10.34 9.84 11.44
CA PRO A 153 9.89 8.44 11.43
C PRO A 153 10.63 7.59 12.48
N LEU A 154 10.07 6.43 12.83
CA LEU A 154 10.78 5.45 13.64
C LEU A 154 12.00 4.90 12.87
N ILE A 155 11.81 4.57 11.60
CA ILE A 155 12.91 4.13 10.72
C ILE A 155 12.94 5.03 9.49
N THR A 156 14.00 5.80 9.35
CA THR A 156 14.24 6.64 8.19
C THR A 156 15.17 5.94 7.20
N VAL A 157 14.76 5.93 5.93
CA VAL A 157 15.52 5.33 4.82
C VAL A 157 15.67 6.38 3.74
N LYS A 158 16.67 7.24 3.88
CA LYS A 158 16.88 8.35 2.94
C LYS A 158 18.17 8.18 2.14
N SER A 159 18.03 8.18 0.82
CA SER A 159 19.17 7.96 -0.11
C SER A 159 19.98 6.70 0.25
N ALA A 160 19.28 5.66 0.72
CA ALA A 160 19.84 4.41 1.22
C ALA A 160 19.60 3.25 0.25
N THR A 161 19.99 3.45 -1.03
CA THR A 161 19.82 2.47 -2.10
C THR A 161 20.31 1.08 -1.74
N GLY A 162 19.53 0.05 -2.06
CA GLY A 162 19.85 -1.36 -1.81
C GLY A 162 19.75 -1.77 -0.34
N SER A 163 19.10 -0.98 0.50
CA SER A 163 18.85 -1.32 1.90
C SER A 163 17.56 -2.14 2.07
N GLY A 164 17.35 -2.69 3.26
CA GLY A 164 16.14 -3.47 3.53
C GLY A 164 15.83 -3.63 5.00
N ILE A 165 14.62 -4.11 5.26
CA ILE A 165 14.18 -4.58 6.59
C ILE A 165 13.60 -5.98 6.39
N MET A 166 14.16 -6.97 7.05
CA MET A 166 13.85 -8.37 6.81
C MET A 166 13.74 -9.15 8.12
N GLY A 167 13.26 -10.37 8.02
CA GLY A 167 13.24 -11.34 9.14
C GLY A 167 11.83 -11.77 9.52
N ASP A 168 11.75 -12.75 10.41
CA ASP A 168 10.49 -13.34 10.89
C ASP A 168 10.02 -12.76 12.25
N GLY A 169 10.65 -11.66 12.68
CA GLY A 169 10.28 -10.92 13.89
C GLY A 169 9.24 -9.84 13.62
N ALA A 170 9.12 -8.90 14.55
CA ALA A 170 8.15 -7.82 14.46
C ALA A 170 8.75 -6.45 14.77
N ILE A 171 8.15 -5.41 14.16
CA ILE A 171 8.33 -4.02 14.56
C ILE A 171 6.98 -3.51 15.06
N ASP A 172 6.92 -3.04 16.30
CA ASP A 172 5.70 -2.53 16.91
C ASP A 172 5.86 -1.03 17.23
N GLY A 173 5.07 -0.20 16.53
CA GLY A 173 5.10 1.25 16.69
C GLY A 173 4.40 1.77 17.95
N GLN A 174 3.75 0.87 18.72
CA GLN A 174 3.04 1.19 19.97
C GLN A 174 1.96 2.29 19.81
N GLY A 175 1.34 2.42 18.63
CA GLY A 175 0.40 3.50 18.30
C GLY A 175 -0.78 3.65 19.27
N GLY A 176 -1.29 2.54 19.78
CA GLY A 176 -2.38 2.47 20.76
C GLY A 176 -1.93 2.47 22.23
N ALA A 177 -0.64 2.54 22.49
CA ALA A 177 -0.13 2.61 23.87
C ALA A 177 0.01 4.07 24.32
N LYS A 178 -0.20 4.30 25.61
CA LYS A 178 -0.16 5.66 26.20
C LYS A 178 1.22 6.28 26.06
N LEU A 179 1.27 7.51 25.59
CA LEU A 179 2.48 8.30 25.46
C LEU A 179 3.20 8.53 26.78
N ILE A 180 4.48 8.81 26.69
CA ILE A 180 5.29 9.24 27.85
C ILE A 180 5.63 10.72 27.63
N VAL A 181 5.19 11.56 28.56
CA VAL A 181 5.43 13.00 28.57
C VAL A 181 6.09 13.37 29.88
N ASP A 182 7.20 14.06 29.84
CA ASP A 182 8.00 14.44 31.01
C ASP A 182 8.31 13.25 31.95
N GLY A 183 8.59 12.10 31.36
CA GLY A 183 8.90 10.87 32.08
C GLY A 183 7.72 10.26 32.85
N LYS A 184 6.48 10.62 32.52
CA LYS A 184 5.25 10.07 33.08
C LYS A 184 4.35 9.54 31.99
N VAL A 185 3.60 8.46 32.29
CA VAL A 185 2.59 7.92 31.37
C VAL A 185 1.42 8.91 31.29
N SER A 186 1.12 9.36 30.07
CA SER A 186 0.02 10.28 29.77
C SER A 186 -1.33 9.55 29.70
N SER A 187 -2.41 10.31 29.50
CA SER A 187 -3.73 9.75 29.22
C SER A 187 -3.94 9.43 27.73
N LYS A 188 -3.13 10.02 26.84
CA LYS A 188 -3.29 9.96 25.39
C LYS A 188 -2.36 8.94 24.74
N THR A 189 -2.80 8.38 23.61
CA THR A 189 -2.04 7.54 22.69
C THR A 189 -1.72 8.32 21.41
N TRP A 190 -0.90 7.77 20.52
CA TRP A 190 -0.70 8.35 19.19
C TRP A 190 -2.02 8.41 18.40
N TRP A 191 -2.87 7.38 18.49
CA TRP A 191 -4.14 7.33 17.76
C TRP A 191 -5.17 8.31 18.30
N ASP A 192 -5.14 8.63 19.61
CA ASP A 192 -6.02 9.69 20.17
C ASP A 192 -5.73 11.06 19.54
N LEU A 193 -4.48 11.34 19.16
CA LEU A 193 -4.13 12.58 18.46
C LEU A 193 -4.74 12.64 17.06
N ALA A 194 -4.86 11.50 16.36
CA ALA A 194 -5.52 11.44 15.05
C ALA A 194 -7.03 11.69 15.19
N GLU A 195 -7.65 11.18 16.24
CA GLU A 195 -9.06 11.46 16.54
C GLU A 195 -9.28 12.93 16.95
N ASP A 196 -8.41 13.49 17.81
CA ASP A 196 -8.46 14.91 18.18
C ASP A 196 -8.34 15.82 16.94
N ALA A 197 -7.42 15.52 16.04
CA ALA A 197 -7.25 16.29 14.80
C ALA A 197 -8.49 16.23 13.91
N ARG A 198 -9.08 15.03 13.75
CA ARG A 198 -10.35 14.86 13.03
C ARG A 198 -11.47 15.68 13.66
N ASP A 199 -11.60 15.62 14.98
CA ASP A 199 -12.69 16.29 15.69
C ASP A 199 -12.54 17.82 15.65
N ALA A 200 -11.33 18.32 15.70
CA ALA A 200 -11.03 19.75 15.51
C ALA A 200 -11.26 20.21 14.06
N GLY A 201 -11.08 19.29 13.07
CA GLY A 201 -11.13 19.61 11.66
C GLY A 201 -12.45 19.35 10.94
N LYS A 202 -13.51 19.03 11.66
CA LYS A 202 -14.76 18.48 11.09
C LYS A 202 -15.44 19.27 9.98
N LEU A 203 -15.00 20.41 9.54
CA LEU A 203 -15.62 21.19 8.49
C LEU A 203 -14.62 22.19 7.84
N ARG A 204 -13.33 21.93 7.87
CA ARG A 204 -12.32 22.88 7.42
C ARG A 204 -11.35 22.23 6.43
N ASP A 205 -11.11 22.88 5.30
CA ASP A 205 -10.09 22.46 4.32
C ASP A 205 -8.65 22.58 4.85
N ASP A 206 -8.46 23.40 5.88
CA ASP A 206 -7.23 23.67 6.61
C ASP A 206 -7.24 23.03 8.01
N ALA A 207 -7.83 21.85 8.12
CA ALA A 207 -7.94 21.13 9.39
C ALA A 207 -6.58 20.88 10.04
N PRO A 208 -6.49 21.03 11.36
CA PRO A 208 -5.27 20.70 12.07
C PRO A 208 -4.91 19.22 11.88
N ARG A 209 -3.63 18.92 11.89
CA ARG A 209 -3.10 17.58 11.66
C ARG A 209 -2.44 17.03 12.90
N GLN A 210 -2.58 15.74 13.11
CA GLN A 210 -1.79 15.05 14.12
C GLN A 210 -0.32 15.05 13.69
N GLN A 211 0.55 15.48 14.59
CA GLN A 211 2.00 15.34 14.47
C GLN A 211 2.42 14.06 15.18
N VAL A 212 2.49 12.97 14.43
CA VAL A 212 2.82 11.62 14.89
C VAL A 212 3.81 10.95 13.96
N PRO A 213 4.71 10.07 14.45
CA PRO A 213 5.72 9.45 13.59
C PRO A 213 5.11 8.42 12.63
N ARG A 214 5.60 8.35 11.41
CA ARG A 214 5.45 7.18 10.54
C ARG A 214 6.36 6.06 11.05
N MET A 215 6.04 4.81 10.73
CA MET A 215 6.89 3.70 11.14
C MET A 215 8.14 3.62 10.25
N ILE A 216 7.97 3.46 8.95
CA ILE A 216 9.05 3.41 7.96
C ILE A 216 8.78 4.50 6.93
N ASP A 217 9.73 5.39 6.75
CA ASP A 217 9.64 6.46 5.75
C ASP A 217 10.89 6.42 4.88
N THR A 218 10.69 6.15 3.59
CA THR A 218 11.78 6.14 2.62
C THR A 218 11.69 7.36 1.72
N ASP A 219 12.84 7.90 1.34
CA ASP A 219 12.91 9.02 0.42
C ASP A 219 14.17 8.94 -0.44
N LEU A 220 14.03 9.09 -1.76
CA LEU A 220 15.15 9.01 -2.71
C LEU A 220 15.96 7.70 -2.53
N THR A 221 15.26 6.59 -2.33
CA THR A 221 15.88 5.29 -2.04
C THR A 221 15.46 4.29 -3.10
N ASP A 222 16.42 3.79 -3.87
CA ASP A 222 16.18 2.77 -4.88
C ASP A 222 16.44 1.37 -4.31
N ASP A 223 15.81 0.35 -4.90
CA ASP A 223 15.98 -1.07 -4.54
C ASP A 223 15.77 -1.34 -3.05
N PHE A 224 14.74 -0.75 -2.44
CA PHE A 224 14.39 -1.02 -1.04
C PHE A 224 13.61 -2.33 -0.91
N THR A 225 13.94 -3.13 0.10
CA THR A 225 13.31 -4.44 0.31
C THR A 225 12.70 -4.57 1.70
N LEU A 226 11.42 -5.00 1.74
CA LEU A 226 10.75 -5.51 2.93
C LEU A 226 10.46 -7.00 2.73
N TYR A 227 10.95 -7.85 3.63
CA TYR A 227 10.83 -9.30 3.49
C TYR A 227 10.47 -9.99 4.79
N ARG A 228 9.31 -10.66 4.82
CA ARG A 228 8.76 -11.50 5.90
C ARG A 228 8.51 -10.81 7.25
N ILE A 229 8.90 -9.57 7.40
CA ILE A 229 8.73 -8.81 8.63
C ILE A 229 7.25 -8.56 8.98
N THR A 230 6.93 -8.57 10.27
CA THR A 230 5.62 -8.16 10.78
C THR A 230 5.68 -6.72 11.28
N LEU A 231 4.81 -5.85 10.76
CA LEU A 231 4.67 -4.45 11.16
C LEU A 231 3.37 -4.28 11.96
N LYS A 232 3.46 -3.77 13.19
CA LYS A 232 2.32 -3.66 14.10
C LYS A 232 2.13 -2.26 14.61
N ASN A 233 0.87 -1.88 14.83
CA ASN A 233 0.48 -0.73 15.63
C ASN A 233 1.25 0.55 15.29
N SER A 234 1.39 0.86 14.00
CA SER A 234 2.02 2.11 13.60
C SER A 234 1.27 3.32 14.18
N PRO A 235 1.96 4.35 14.66
CA PRO A 235 1.32 5.61 15.05
C PRO A 235 0.62 6.34 13.90
N ASN A 236 1.12 6.17 12.67
CA ASN A 236 0.60 6.72 11.41
C ASN A 236 0.84 5.69 10.31
N LEU A 237 1.23 6.07 9.07
CA LEU A 237 1.53 5.14 7.98
C LEU A 237 2.58 4.10 8.40
N HIS A 238 2.38 2.84 8.03
CA HIS A 238 3.38 1.79 8.28
C HIS A 238 4.58 1.95 7.35
N VAL A 239 4.33 2.06 6.04
CA VAL A 239 5.39 2.19 5.03
C VAL A 239 5.06 3.31 4.07
N ALA A 240 5.81 4.38 4.09
CA ALA A 240 5.78 5.44 3.09
C ALA A 240 7.00 5.31 2.18
N PHE A 241 6.79 5.10 0.88
CA PHE A 241 7.86 4.95 -0.10
C PHE A 241 7.80 6.09 -1.11
N HIS A 242 8.74 7.04 -0.98
CA HIS A 242 8.74 8.27 -1.76
C HIS A 242 9.95 8.35 -2.69
N ARG A 243 9.69 8.76 -3.95
CA ARG A 243 10.71 9.15 -4.93
C ARG A 243 11.83 8.12 -5.10
N GLY A 244 11.49 6.83 -5.09
CA GLY A 244 12.40 5.73 -5.29
C GLY A 244 12.07 4.91 -6.52
N ASP A 245 13.06 4.22 -7.06
CA ASP A 245 12.91 3.24 -8.13
C ASP A 245 13.27 1.85 -7.61
N GLY A 246 12.31 0.95 -7.58
CA GLY A 246 12.55 -0.40 -7.10
C GLY A 246 12.16 -0.64 -5.63
N LEU A 247 10.88 -0.82 -5.34
CA LEU A 247 10.41 -1.37 -4.06
C LEU A 247 10.07 -2.84 -4.22
N THR A 248 10.59 -3.67 -3.34
CA THR A 248 10.18 -5.07 -3.21
C THR A 248 9.60 -5.33 -1.83
N VAL A 249 8.31 -5.68 -1.77
CA VAL A 249 7.63 -6.13 -0.55
C VAL A 249 7.20 -7.57 -0.77
N TRP A 250 7.71 -8.48 0.06
CA TRP A 250 7.47 -9.90 -0.11
C TRP A 250 7.16 -10.59 1.22
N GLY A 251 5.95 -11.13 1.32
CA GLY A 251 5.56 -11.98 2.45
C GLY A 251 5.50 -11.28 3.81
N ILE A 252 5.21 -9.97 3.84
CA ILE A 252 5.10 -9.23 5.11
C ILE A 252 3.70 -9.39 5.72
N THR A 253 3.61 -9.11 7.00
CA THR A 253 2.34 -8.99 7.72
C THR A 253 2.21 -7.57 8.27
N ILE A 254 1.07 -6.91 8.02
CA ILE A 254 0.70 -5.65 8.69
C ILE A 254 -0.51 -5.92 9.56
N ASP A 255 -0.39 -5.60 10.85
CA ASP A 255 -1.41 -5.89 11.87
C ASP A 255 -1.67 -4.70 12.79
N THR A 256 -2.75 -3.96 12.48
CA THR A 256 -3.17 -2.78 13.24
C THR A 256 -4.70 -2.77 13.34
N PRO A 257 -5.28 -2.37 14.48
CA PRO A 257 -6.73 -2.36 14.67
C PRO A 257 -7.45 -1.47 13.65
N LYS A 258 -8.65 -1.89 13.23
CA LYS A 258 -9.52 -1.16 12.30
C LYS A 258 -9.83 0.27 12.73
N THR A 259 -9.80 0.56 14.04
CA THR A 259 -10.09 1.87 14.61
C THR A 259 -8.89 2.82 14.66
N ALA A 260 -7.71 2.34 14.29
CA ALA A 260 -6.48 3.14 14.28
C ALA A 260 -6.41 4.01 13.02
N ARG A 261 -6.87 5.23 13.14
CA ARG A 261 -7.01 6.18 12.02
C ARG A 261 -5.68 6.56 11.38
N ASN A 262 -5.65 6.68 10.06
CA ASN A 262 -4.47 7.05 9.25
C ASN A 262 -3.27 6.11 9.44
N THR A 263 -3.55 4.83 9.60
CA THR A 263 -2.53 3.79 9.68
C THR A 263 -2.45 2.99 8.38
N ASP A 264 -2.36 3.71 7.25
CA ASP A 264 -2.21 3.11 5.93
C ASP A 264 -1.08 2.07 5.93
N GLY A 265 -1.28 0.98 5.20
CA GLY A 265 -0.31 -0.11 5.14
C GLY A 265 0.93 0.26 4.34
N ILE A 266 0.80 0.41 3.03
CA ILE A 266 1.92 0.73 2.13
C ILE A 266 1.51 1.85 1.19
N ASP A 267 2.24 2.97 1.25
CA ASP A 267 2.01 4.17 0.47
C ASP A 267 3.16 4.46 -0.50
N PRO A 268 3.16 3.85 -1.70
CA PRO A 268 4.11 4.27 -2.73
C PRO A 268 3.68 5.60 -3.34
N ALA A 269 4.63 6.54 -3.45
CA ALA A 269 4.37 7.88 -3.98
C ALA A 269 5.54 8.38 -4.83
N GLN A 270 5.23 8.92 -6.04
CA GLN A 270 6.23 9.47 -6.96
C GLN A 270 7.38 8.47 -7.25
N SER A 271 7.02 7.23 -7.46
CA SER A 271 7.97 6.11 -7.49
C SER A 271 7.67 5.15 -8.63
N SER A 272 8.63 4.31 -8.97
CA SER A 272 8.50 3.34 -10.05
C SER A 272 9.03 1.96 -9.70
N ASN A 273 8.67 0.97 -10.51
CA ASN A 273 9.15 -0.41 -10.40
C ASN A 273 8.89 -1.02 -9.01
N ILE A 274 7.63 -1.23 -8.68
CA ILE A 274 7.17 -1.64 -7.37
C ILE A 274 6.54 -3.03 -7.46
N THR A 275 7.00 -3.95 -6.65
CA THR A 275 6.36 -5.26 -6.45
C THR A 275 5.95 -5.45 -5.00
N ILE A 276 4.65 -5.67 -4.75
CA ILE A 276 4.09 -6.04 -3.44
C ILE A 276 3.41 -7.40 -3.59
N THR A 277 3.93 -8.42 -2.91
CA THR A 277 3.44 -9.78 -3.12
C THR A 277 3.42 -10.62 -1.85
N ARG A 278 2.51 -11.62 -1.80
CA ARG A 278 2.41 -12.65 -0.75
C ARG A 278 2.27 -12.10 0.66
N SER A 279 1.58 -10.97 0.81
CA SER A 279 1.47 -10.25 2.08
C SER A 279 0.06 -10.29 2.64
N TRP A 280 -0.03 -10.18 3.98
CA TRP A 280 -1.27 -10.13 4.75
C TRP A 280 -1.40 -8.76 5.40
N ILE A 281 -2.44 -8.00 5.04
CA ILE A 281 -2.56 -6.61 5.48
C ILE A 281 -3.92 -6.38 6.10
N ARG A 282 -3.92 -5.85 7.34
CA ARG A 282 -5.08 -5.28 8.02
C ARG A 282 -4.65 -4.06 8.84
N ASP A 283 -5.35 -2.97 8.66
CA ASP A 283 -5.01 -1.67 9.27
C ASP A 283 -6.25 -0.77 9.44
N GLY A 284 -6.06 0.43 9.87
CA GLY A 284 -7.15 1.37 10.13
C GLY A 284 -7.42 2.38 9.00
N ASP A 285 -6.75 2.23 7.84
CA ASP A 285 -6.96 3.09 6.67
C ASP A 285 -6.73 2.28 5.37
N ASP A 286 -6.11 2.82 4.34
CA ASP A 286 -5.86 2.14 3.06
C ASP A 286 -4.82 1.02 3.22
N ASN A 287 -5.14 -0.22 2.84
CA ASN A 287 -4.17 -1.32 2.93
C ASN A 287 -2.98 -1.10 1.97
N ILE A 288 -3.24 -0.57 0.79
CA ILE A 288 -2.25 0.04 -0.10
C ILE A 288 -2.85 1.34 -0.63
N ALA A 289 -2.07 2.43 -0.61
CA ALA A 289 -2.48 3.71 -1.20
C ALA A 289 -1.43 4.21 -2.19
N ILE A 290 -1.67 4.02 -3.49
CA ILE A 290 -0.81 4.55 -4.55
C ILE A 290 -1.06 6.05 -4.69
N LYS A 291 -0.03 6.86 -4.48
CA LYS A 291 -0.11 8.33 -4.52
C LYS A 291 0.84 8.91 -5.54
N ALA A 292 0.44 10.01 -6.17
CA ALA A 292 1.23 10.73 -7.16
C ALA A 292 1.01 12.24 -6.98
N GLY A 293 1.69 12.85 -6.01
CA GLY A 293 1.63 14.28 -5.75
C GLY A 293 2.44 15.07 -6.77
N ASP A 294 3.70 15.37 -6.46
CA ASP A 294 4.57 16.21 -7.30
C ASP A 294 5.23 15.47 -8.47
N GLY A 295 5.02 14.16 -8.60
CA GLY A 295 5.57 13.34 -9.67
C GLY A 295 4.80 12.04 -9.86
N PRO A 296 5.03 11.31 -10.97
CA PRO A 296 4.27 10.12 -11.31
C PRO A 296 4.60 8.92 -10.42
N THR A 297 3.61 8.01 -10.27
CA THR A 297 3.84 6.65 -9.77
C THR A 297 3.49 5.66 -10.85
N THR A 298 4.45 4.82 -11.22
CA THR A 298 4.33 3.97 -12.41
C THR A 298 4.90 2.57 -12.20
N ASN A 299 4.50 1.65 -13.09
CA ASN A 299 5.11 0.32 -13.21
C ASN A 299 5.04 -0.49 -11.91
N MET A 300 3.83 -0.82 -11.48
CA MET A 300 3.61 -1.52 -10.21
C MET A 300 2.89 -2.85 -10.41
N THR A 301 3.36 -3.87 -9.70
CA THR A 301 2.73 -5.18 -9.59
C THR A 301 2.32 -5.45 -8.14
N VAL A 302 1.04 -5.69 -7.92
CA VAL A 302 0.48 -6.15 -6.64
C VAL A 302 -0.11 -7.54 -6.85
N SER A 303 0.44 -8.58 -6.22
CA SER A 303 0.01 -9.94 -6.52
C SER A 303 0.04 -10.90 -5.33
N HIS A 304 -0.89 -11.87 -5.31
CA HIS A 304 -0.93 -12.92 -4.27
C HIS A 304 -1.04 -12.34 -2.85
N ASN A 305 -1.81 -11.25 -2.67
CA ASN A 305 -1.98 -10.62 -1.37
C ASN A 305 -3.36 -10.90 -0.77
N HIS A 306 -3.43 -10.78 0.55
CA HIS A 306 -4.65 -10.96 1.33
C HIS A 306 -4.88 -9.72 2.20
N PHE A 307 -5.93 -8.95 1.88
CA PHE A 307 -6.35 -7.79 2.68
C PHE A 307 -7.56 -8.17 3.51
N TYR A 308 -7.58 -7.64 4.71
CA TYR A 308 -8.69 -7.84 5.64
C TYR A 308 -9.40 -6.50 5.89
N TRP A 309 -9.67 -6.13 7.14
CA TRP A 309 -10.21 -4.80 7.37
C TRP A 309 -9.23 -3.69 6.97
N GLY A 310 -9.78 -2.52 6.71
CA GLY A 310 -9.10 -1.36 6.15
C GLY A 310 -9.92 -0.72 5.05
N HIS A 311 -9.31 0.15 4.24
CA HIS A 311 -9.97 0.78 3.10
C HIS A 311 -9.55 0.19 1.74
N GLY A 312 -8.96 -1.00 1.74
CA GLY A 312 -8.69 -1.82 0.55
C GLY A 312 -7.53 -1.34 -0.32
N MET A 313 -7.61 -1.69 -1.60
CA MET A 313 -6.62 -1.34 -2.63
C MET A 313 -6.96 0.01 -3.24
N SER A 314 -6.24 1.06 -2.84
CA SER A 314 -6.54 2.43 -3.18
C SER A 314 -5.51 3.05 -4.13
N ILE A 315 -5.99 3.89 -5.05
CA ILE A 315 -5.21 4.87 -5.82
C ILE A 315 -5.71 6.26 -5.42
N GLY A 316 -4.79 7.13 -5.01
CA GLY A 316 -5.09 8.49 -4.56
C GLY A 316 -5.18 8.63 -3.03
N SER A 317 -5.68 9.77 -2.56
CA SER A 317 -6.35 10.85 -3.30
C SER A 317 -5.42 11.81 -4.08
N GLU A 318 -4.12 11.84 -3.79
CA GLU A 318 -3.14 12.64 -4.53
C GLU A 318 -2.80 11.92 -5.85
N THR A 319 -3.28 12.46 -6.99
CA THR A 319 -3.04 11.90 -8.33
C THR A 319 -2.47 12.93 -9.30
N THR A 320 -2.10 14.11 -8.83
CA THR A 320 -1.64 15.27 -9.64
C THR A 320 -0.50 14.91 -10.58
N GLY A 321 0.47 14.11 -10.12
CA GLY A 321 1.62 13.68 -10.92
C GLY A 321 1.34 12.55 -11.90
N GLY A 322 0.15 11.95 -11.84
CA GLY A 322 -0.24 10.82 -12.69
C GLY A 322 0.10 9.45 -12.12
N VAL A 323 -0.79 8.49 -12.33
CA VAL A 323 -0.59 7.07 -11.98
C VAL A 323 -0.83 6.21 -13.22
N SER A 324 0.14 5.37 -13.58
CA SER A 324 -0.02 4.49 -14.75
C SER A 324 0.77 3.19 -14.65
N GLY A 325 0.35 2.20 -15.42
CA GLY A 325 1.06 0.93 -15.49
C GLY A 325 0.91 0.09 -14.22
N ILE A 326 -0.30 -0.02 -13.69
CA ILE A 326 -0.58 -0.70 -12.43
C ILE A 326 -1.29 -2.03 -12.72
N ARG A 327 -0.70 -3.12 -12.30
CA ARG A 327 -1.29 -4.44 -12.36
C ARG A 327 -1.53 -5.01 -10.97
N ILE A 328 -2.80 -5.24 -10.65
CA ILE A 328 -3.25 -5.92 -9.42
C ILE A 328 -3.81 -7.27 -9.82
N GLN A 329 -3.25 -8.36 -9.28
CA GLN A 329 -3.72 -9.69 -9.64
C GLN A 329 -3.71 -10.64 -8.43
N ASP A 330 -4.64 -11.61 -8.42
CA ASP A 330 -4.74 -12.60 -7.34
C ASP A 330 -4.76 -11.95 -5.96
N LEU A 331 -5.78 -11.11 -5.74
CA LEU A 331 -5.99 -10.39 -4.48
C LEU A 331 -7.30 -10.82 -3.85
N SER A 332 -7.28 -11.12 -2.56
CA SER A 332 -8.49 -11.28 -1.74
C SER A 332 -8.65 -10.13 -0.76
N LEU A 333 -9.90 -9.64 -0.64
CA LEU A 333 -10.28 -8.57 0.28
C LEU A 333 -11.43 -9.09 1.14
N ASP A 334 -11.19 -9.28 2.43
CA ASP A 334 -12.08 -9.92 3.38
C ASP A 334 -12.53 -8.95 4.48
N GLY A 335 -13.70 -8.34 4.29
CA GLY A 335 -14.31 -7.40 5.23
C GLY A 335 -13.72 -5.99 5.28
N PRO A 336 -13.09 -5.45 4.22
CA PRO A 336 -12.67 -4.06 4.21
C PRO A 336 -13.88 -3.12 4.07
N ASP A 337 -13.73 -1.87 4.49
CA ASP A 337 -14.78 -0.88 4.26
C ASP A 337 -14.91 -0.54 2.76
N ASN A 338 -13.80 -0.44 2.04
CA ASN A 338 -13.75 -0.33 0.59
C ASN A 338 -12.90 -1.47 0.01
N GLY A 339 -13.26 -1.96 -1.17
CA GLY A 339 -12.49 -2.98 -1.87
C GLY A 339 -11.46 -2.39 -2.85
N LEU A 340 -11.82 -2.26 -4.14
CA LEU A 340 -11.03 -1.57 -5.15
C LEU A 340 -11.43 -0.10 -5.17
N ARG A 341 -10.47 0.79 -5.06
CA ARG A 341 -10.78 2.21 -4.89
C ARG A 341 -9.83 3.09 -5.70
N ILE A 342 -10.42 4.00 -6.51
CA ILE A 342 -9.71 5.13 -7.12
C ILE A 342 -10.44 6.38 -6.66
N LYS A 343 -9.72 7.30 -6.02
CA LYS A 343 -10.31 8.50 -5.42
C LYS A 343 -9.42 9.70 -5.67
N SER A 344 -10.03 10.80 -6.10
CA SER A 344 -9.38 12.10 -6.18
C SER A 344 -10.41 13.22 -6.21
N ASN A 345 -9.98 14.48 -6.31
CA ASN A 345 -10.86 15.63 -6.44
C ASN A 345 -10.19 16.74 -7.25
N ALA A 346 -10.91 17.83 -7.49
CA ALA A 346 -10.47 18.95 -8.34
C ALA A 346 -9.21 19.69 -7.85
N THR A 347 -8.73 19.46 -6.62
CA THR A 347 -7.55 20.14 -6.07
C THR A 347 -6.28 19.33 -6.14
N ARG A 348 -6.38 18.02 -6.37
CA ARG A 348 -5.27 17.06 -6.39
C ARG A 348 -5.46 15.96 -7.41
N GLY A 349 -6.31 16.21 -8.39
CA GLY A 349 -6.59 15.33 -9.51
C GLY A 349 -5.44 15.27 -10.49
N GLY A 350 -5.52 14.30 -11.37
CA GLY A 350 -4.57 14.03 -12.45
C GLY A 350 -5.00 12.80 -13.21
N LEU A 351 -4.14 12.35 -14.12
CA LEU A 351 -4.41 11.18 -14.94
C LEU A 351 -4.13 9.89 -14.15
N VAL A 352 -5.13 9.01 -14.10
CA VAL A 352 -4.97 7.62 -13.69
C VAL A 352 -5.32 6.74 -14.89
N GLU A 353 -4.34 6.02 -15.40
CA GLU A 353 -4.52 5.22 -16.61
C GLU A 353 -3.76 3.90 -16.57
N ASP A 354 -4.12 2.98 -17.47
CA ASP A 354 -3.48 1.66 -17.61
C ASP A 354 -3.42 0.92 -16.26
N VAL A 355 -4.61 0.72 -15.67
CA VAL A 355 -4.80 0.01 -14.39
C VAL A 355 -5.60 -1.26 -14.63
N ILE A 356 -5.02 -2.40 -14.31
CA ILE A 356 -5.68 -3.70 -14.47
C ILE A 356 -5.83 -4.38 -13.12
N TYR A 357 -7.07 -4.71 -12.79
CA TYR A 357 -7.44 -5.60 -11.68
C TYR A 357 -7.84 -6.95 -12.25
N ASP A 358 -7.11 -8.03 -11.94
CA ASP A 358 -7.35 -9.35 -12.50
C ASP A 358 -7.39 -10.42 -11.40
N ASP A 359 -8.40 -11.29 -11.45
CA ASP A 359 -8.60 -12.38 -10.48
C ASP A 359 -8.76 -11.89 -9.03
N ILE A 360 -9.68 -10.96 -8.83
CA ILE A 360 -9.95 -10.34 -7.53
C ILE A 360 -11.16 -10.97 -6.85
N CYS A 361 -11.07 -11.23 -5.56
CA CYS A 361 -12.17 -11.70 -4.71
C CYS A 361 -12.43 -10.73 -3.57
N ILE A 362 -13.67 -10.22 -3.47
CA ILE A 362 -14.07 -9.28 -2.41
C ILE A 362 -15.30 -9.85 -1.70
N ARG A 363 -15.29 -9.90 -0.38
CA ARG A 363 -16.47 -10.23 0.40
C ARG A 363 -16.68 -9.26 1.57
N ASP A 364 -17.96 -9.10 1.94
CA ASP A 364 -18.38 -8.34 3.14
C ASP A 364 -17.84 -6.90 3.19
N SER A 365 -17.69 -6.26 2.03
CA SER A 365 -17.25 -4.88 1.89
C SER A 365 -18.45 -3.95 1.76
N LYS A 366 -18.45 -2.81 2.46
CA LYS A 366 -19.52 -1.81 2.30
C LYS A 366 -19.56 -1.22 0.89
N ILE A 367 -18.36 -0.99 0.32
CA ILE A 367 -18.19 -0.44 -1.03
C ILE A 367 -17.14 -1.29 -1.77
N PRO A 368 -17.54 -2.43 -2.36
CA PRO A 368 -16.60 -3.32 -3.04
C PRO A 368 -15.80 -2.66 -4.14
N ILE A 369 -16.40 -1.69 -4.88
CA ILE A 369 -15.70 -0.96 -5.94
C ILE A 369 -16.15 0.50 -5.89
N LEU A 370 -15.18 1.41 -5.84
CA LEU A 370 -15.39 2.86 -5.83
C LEU A 370 -14.33 3.55 -6.71
N PHE A 371 -14.76 4.11 -7.83
CA PHE A 371 -13.95 5.03 -8.63
C PHE A 371 -14.64 6.39 -8.61
N ASP A 372 -14.07 7.35 -7.89
CA ASP A 372 -14.71 8.61 -7.55
C ASP A 372 -13.77 9.80 -7.78
N SER A 373 -14.10 10.63 -8.73
CA SER A 373 -13.33 11.83 -9.08
C SER A 373 -13.81 13.11 -8.38
N ASP A 374 -14.82 13.01 -7.53
CA ASP A 374 -15.31 14.11 -6.66
C ASP A 374 -15.23 13.71 -5.17
N TYR A 375 -14.14 13.04 -4.81
CA TYR A 375 -13.92 12.52 -3.47
C TYR A 375 -13.58 13.63 -2.48
N SER A 376 -14.36 13.72 -1.39
CA SER A 376 -14.22 14.70 -0.31
C SER A 376 -14.35 16.17 -0.77
N PHE A 377 -14.23 17.11 0.17
CA PHE A 377 -14.34 18.53 -0.13
C PHE A 377 -13.17 19.01 -1.00
N PRO A 378 -13.44 19.80 -2.06
CA PRO A 378 -12.36 20.41 -2.83
C PRO A 378 -11.56 21.36 -1.93
N GLY A 379 -10.27 21.13 -1.79
CA GLY A 379 -9.37 22.05 -1.10
C GLY A 379 -9.23 23.38 -1.86
N LYS A 380 -8.56 24.36 -1.25
CA LYS A 380 -8.17 25.58 -1.94
C LYS A 380 -6.91 25.30 -2.76
N GLY A 381 -6.96 25.43 -4.07
CA GLY A 381 -5.77 25.21 -4.89
C GLY A 381 -6.03 25.10 -6.39
N VAL A 382 -5.03 24.67 -7.11
CA VAL A 382 -5.05 24.52 -8.56
C VAL A 382 -6.10 23.49 -8.96
N ASN A 383 -6.98 23.87 -9.84
CA ASN A 383 -7.98 22.98 -10.41
C ASN A 383 -7.32 22.07 -11.45
N GLN A 384 -6.85 20.92 -11.00
CA GLN A 384 -6.47 19.83 -11.88
C GLN A 384 -7.50 18.72 -11.67
N LEU A 385 -8.37 18.54 -12.66
CA LEU A 385 -9.46 17.57 -12.57
C LEU A 385 -8.92 16.13 -12.68
N PRO A 386 -9.50 15.19 -11.95
CA PRO A 386 -9.18 13.79 -12.11
C PRO A 386 -9.65 13.26 -13.47
N VAL A 387 -8.81 12.50 -14.14
CA VAL A 387 -9.13 11.77 -15.36
C VAL A 387 -8.81 10.29 -15.15
N TYR A 388 -9.83 9.43 -15.26
CA TYR A 388 -9.65 7.98 -15.11
C TYR A 388 -9.96 7.29 -16.43
N SER A 389 -8.94 6.68 -17.03
CA SER A 389 -9.06 6.02 -18.34
C SER A 389 -8.26 4.73 -18.40
N GLY A 390 -8.62 3.83 -19.31
CA GLY A 390 -7.89 2.58 -19.47
C GLY A 390 -7.88 1.70 -18.21
N ILE A 391 -8.96 1.75 -17.43
CA ILE A 391 -9.11 0.94 -16.21
C ILE A 391 -9.88 -0.32 -16.59
N GLU A 392 -9.35 -1.47 -16.22
CA GLU A 392 -9.94 -2.75 -16.55
C GLU A 392 -10.15 -3.63 -15.32
N LEU A 393 -11.37 -4.13 -15.16
CA LEU A 393 -11.76 -5.11 -14.16
C LEU A 393 -11.94 -6.47 -14.84
N ARG A 394 -10.97 -7.37 -14.63
CA ARG A 394 -10.98 -8.74 -15.15
C ARG A 394 -11.24 -9.73 -14.01
N ASN A 395 -12.15 -10.67 -14.23
CA ASN A 395 -12.38 -11.74 -13.26
C ASN A 395 -12.58 -11.23 -11.82
N VAL A 396 -13.34 -10.16 -11.63
CA VAL A 396 -13.65 -9.59 -10.30
C VAL A 396 -14.93 -10.21 -9.76
N ARG A 397 -14.87 -10.76 -8.57
CA ARG A 397 -16.01 -11.42 -7.92
C ARG A 397 -16.27 -10.75 -6.57
N VAL A 398 -17.51 -10.40 -6.34
CA VAL A 398 -17.98 -9.76 -5.12
C VAL A 398 -19.05 -10.60 -4.43
N SER A 399 -19.06 -10.61 -3.09
CA SER A 399 -20.08 -11.26 -2.27
C SER A 399 -20.35 -10.47 -0.99
N GLY A 400 -21.55 -10.63 -0.39
CA GLY A 400 -21.95 -9.93 0.83
C GLY A 400 -22.68 -8.60 0.60
N GLY A 401 -22.95 -8.24 -0.66
CA GLY A 401 -23.67 -7.01 -0.99
C GLY A 401 -22.78 -5.76 -0.98
N GLY A 402 -23.40 -4.58 -1.06
CA GLY A 402 -22.72 -3.29 -0.96
C GLY A 402 -22.99 -2.33 -2.11
N LYS A 403 -22.18 -1.28 -2.21
CA LYS A 403 -22.28 -0.26 -3.26
C LYS A 403 -21.12 -0.41 -4.24
N ILE A 404 -21.45 -0.40 -5.54
CA ILE A 404 -20.45 -0.33 -6.62
C ILE A 404 -20.67 1.00 -7.31
N GLN A 405 -19.66 1.86 -7.38
CA GLN A 405 -19.82 3.23 -7.83
C GLN A 405 -18.69 3.64 -8.78
N PHE A 406 -19.11 4.18 -9.93
CA PHE A 406 -18.25 4.87 -10.88
C PHE A 406 -18.77 6.30 -11.03
N ASN A 407 -18.05 7.27 -10.49
CA ASN A 407 -18.45 8.68 -10.48
C ASN A 407 -17.39 9.52 -11.17
N GLY A 408 -17.63 9.89 -12.43
CA GLY A 408 -16.89 10.93 -13.13
C GLY A 408 -17.19 12.31 -12.55
N PHE A 409 -16.31 13.28 -12.78
CA PHE A 409 -16.47 14.61 -12.25
C PHE A 409 -17.63 15.38 -12.93
N ASP A 410 -17.69 15.32 -14.27
CA ASP A 410 -18.74 15.91 -15.09
C ASP A 410 -18.81 15.24 -16.47
N HIS A 411 -19.65 15.78 -17.37
CA HIS A 411 -19.81 15.29 -18.72
C HIS A 411 -18.51 15.20 -19.52
N SER A 412 -17.53 16.08 -19.26
CA SER A 412 -16.26 16.14 -20.00
C SER A 412 -15.14 15.32 -19.32
N HIS A 413 -15.28 15.02 -18.03
CA HIS A 413 -14.31 14.29 -17.21
C HIS A 413 -14.94 13.02 -16.67
N ARG A 414 -15.10 12.06 -17.57
CA ARG A 414 -15.80 10.80 -17.34
C ARG A 414 -14.86 9.72 -16.82
N VAL A 415 -15.38 8.77 -16.09
CA VAL A 415 -14.67 7.56 -15.70
C VAL A 415 -14.82 6.50 -16.77
N GLY A 416 -13.74 6.09 -17.40
CA GLY A 416 -13.70 5.02 -18.39
C GLY A 416 -13.32 3.67 -17.77
N VAL A 417 -14.21 2.67 -17.79
CA VAL A 417 -13.99 1.35 -17.20
C VAL A 417 -14.40 0.24 -18.15
N THR A 418 -13.51 -0.73 -18.32
CA THR A 418 -13.81 -2.01 -18.98
C THR A 418 -14.16 -3.08 -17.94
N LEU A 419 -15.31 -3.74 -18.12
CA LEU A 419 -15.81 -4.80 -17.26
C LEU A 419 -15.68 -6.14 -18.02
N ASP A 420 -14.66 -6.91 -17.73
CA ASP A 420 -14.38 -8.20 -18.36
C ASP A 420 -14.47 -9.34 -17.35
N GLY A 421 -15.66 -9.75 -17.02
CA GLY A 421 -15.92 -10.72 -15.97
C GLY A 421 -16.03 -10.06 -14.58
N VAL A 422 -17.17 -9.42 -14.30
CA VAL A 422 -17.48 -8.81 -13.00
C VAL A 422 -18.78 -9.40 -12.46
N LEU A 423 -18.70 -10.23 -11.43
CA LEU A 423 -19.83 -11.00 -10.93
C LEU A 423 -20.10 -10.78 -9.44
N ALA A 424 -21.36 -10.53 -9.11
CA ALA A 424 -21.93 -10.84 -7.81
C ALA A 424 -22.10 -12.37 -7.71
N LEU A 425 -21.40 -12.99 -6.74
CA LEU A 425 -21.49 -14.45 -6.52
C LEU A 425 -22.75 -14.86 -5.74
N ASP A 426 -23.33 -13.93 -4.99
CA ASP A 426 -24.62 -14.02 -4.35
C ASP A 426 -25.72 -13.40 -5.25
N SER A 427 -26.73 -12.74 -4.71
CA SER A 427 -27.74 -12.07 -5.52
C SER A 427 -27.26 -10.71 -6.01
N PRO A 428 -27.28 -10.42 -7.34
CA PRO A 428 -27.01 -9.07 -7.86
C PRO A 428 -27.89 -7.98 -7.23
N ALA A 429 -29.08 -8.34 -6.74
CA ALA A 429 -29.98 -7.40 -6.06
C ALA A 429 -29.46 -6.89 -4.71
N HIS A 430 -28.45 -7.52 -4.14
CA HIS A 430 -27.78 -7.04 -2.92
C HIS A 430 -26.83 -5.86 -3.20
N TYR A 431 -26.60 -5.51 -4.45
CA TYR A 431 -25.70 -4.45 -4.85
C TYR A 431 -26.43 -3.24 -5.39
N LYS A 432 -26.01 -2.07 -4.94
CA LYS A 432 -26.37 -0.79 -5.56
C LYS A 432 -25.25 -0.39 -6.51
N ALA A 433 -25.37 -0.78 -7.78
CA ALA A 433 -24.40 -0.44 -8.80
C ALA A 433 -24.81 0.86 -9.50
N GLN A 434 -23.94 1.88 -9.41
CA GLN A 434 -24.17 3.21 -9.96
C GLN A 434 -23.03 3.60 -10.89
N ALA A 435 -23.39 4.32 -11.97
CA ALA A 435 -22.41 4.89 -12.90
C ALA A 435 -22.93 6.28 -13.32
N ASN A 436 -22.21 7.32 -12.89
CA ASN A 436 -22.52 8.71 -13.22
C ASN A 436 -21.31 9.31 -13.96
N HIS A 437 -21.58 10.08 -15.03
CA HIS A 437 -20.51 10.62 -15.88
C HIS A 437 -19.47 9.55 -16.21
N SER A 438 -19.90 8.40 -16.74
CA SER A 438 -19.06 7.22 -16.89
C SER A 438 -19.22 6.57 -18.25
N ASP A 439 -18.14 6.00 -18.79
CA ASP A 439 -18.13 5.19 -20.00
C ASP A 439 -17.78 3.74 -19.63
N LEU A 440 -18.80 2.88 -19.66
CA LEU A 440 -18.65 1.47 -19.37
C LEU A 440 -18.52 0.67 -20.66
N THR A 441 -17.51 -0.18 -20.74
CA THR A 441 -17.34 -1.12 -21.84
C THR A 441 -17.43 -2.54 -21.32
N PHE A 442 -18.33 -3.35 -21.87
CA PHE A 442 -18.39 -4.77 -21.56
C PHE A 442 -17.41 -5.55 -22.42
N GLY A 443 -16.45 -6.23 -21.76
CA GLY A 443 -15.56 -7.20 -22.37
C GLY A 443 -16.24 -8.56 -22.63
N PRO A 444 -15.48 -9.58 -23.07
CA PRO A 444 -16.01 -10.91 -23.35
C PRO A 444 -16.44 -11.71 -22.11
N GLY A 445 -15.94 -11.36 -20.93
CA GLY A 445 -16.26 -12.06 -19.69
C GLY A 445 -17.65 -11.71 -19.12
N PRO A 446 -18.24 -12.58 -18.28
CA PRO A 446 -19.60 -12.40 -17.79
C PRO A 446 -19.73 -11.24 -16.81
N VAL A 447 -20.83 -10.48 -16.94
CA VAL A 447 -21.21 -9.41 -16.01
C VAL A 447 -22.68 -9.59 -15.66
N ASN A 448 -23.02 -9.63 -14.36
CA ASN A 448 -24.39 -9.78 -13.88
C ASN A 448 -24.92 -8.58 -13.08
N LEU A 449 -24.18 -7.49 -13.02
CA LEU A 449 -24.57 -6.25 -12.35
C LEU A 449 -25.32 -5.32 -13.31
N VAL A 450 -26.34 -4.63 -12.80
CA VAL A 450 -27.10 -3.63 -13.56
C VAL A 450 -26.74 -2.25 -13.00
N PHE A 451 -26.10 -1.44 -13.83
CA PHE A 451 -25.72 -0.08 -13.47
C PHE A 451 -26.84 0.90 -13.77
N ILE A 452 -27.13 1.78 -12.83
CA ILE A 452 -28.06 2.90 -12.97
C ILE A 452 -27.30 4.21 -12.69
N GLY A 453 -27.69 5.29 -13.30
CA GLY A 453 -27.08 6.61 -13.07
C GLY A 453 -27.32 7.56 -14.22
N ASP A 454 -26.80 8.77 -14.08
CA ASP A 454 -26.97 9.84 -15.03
C ASP A 454 -25.72 10.02 -15.92
N ASP A 455 -25.95 10.42 -17.16
CA ASP A 455 -24.90 10.75 -18.12
C ASP A 455 -23.84 9.63 -18.23
N SER A 456 -24.30 8.41 -18.47
CA SER A 456 -23.42 7.25 -18.65
C SER A 456 -23.65 6.59 -19.99
N THR A 457 -22.57 6.14 -20.61
CA THR A 457 -22.63 5.34 -21.84
C THR A 457 -22.26 3.89 -21.55
N VAL A 458 -22.87 2.98 -22.29
CA VAL A 458 -22.58 1.56 -22.20
C VAL A 458 -22.25 1.04 -23.60
N ASN A 459 -21.05 0.54 -23.78
CA ASN A 459 -20.57 -0.07 -25.01
C ASN A 459 -20.48 -1.59 -24.84
N GLY A 460 -20.83 -2.32 -25.91
CA GLY A 460 -20.83 -3.77 -25.87
C GLY A 460 -22.13 -4.37 -25.30
N LYS A 461 -22.11 -5.66 -25.04
CA LYS A 461 -23.24 -6.40 -24.47
C LYS A 461 -22.81 -7.22 -23.27
N GLN A 462 -23.62 -7.22 -22.24
CA GLN A 462 -23.44 -8.14 -21.12
C GLN A 462 -23.53 -9.59 -21.59
N VAL A 463 -22.59 -10.40 -21.16
CA VAL A 463 -22.56 -11.84 -21.40
C VAL A 463 -22.89 -12.56 -20.09
N ASN A 464 -23.77 -13.54 -20.18
CA ASN A 464 -24.06 -14.43 -19.06
C ASN A 464 -22.98 -15.50 -18.96
N GLY A 465 -22.59 -15.85 -17.75
CA GLY A 465 -21.58 -16.89 -17.54
C GLY A 465 -21.23 -17.10 -16.07
N LYS A 466 -20.21 -17.87 -15.82
CA LYS A 466 -19.69 -18.17 -14.48
C LYS A 466 -18.20 -17.91 -14.45
N LEU A 467 -17.71 -17.50 -13.31
CA LEU A 467 -16.28 -17.44 -12.97
C LEU A 467 -15.98 -18.47 -11.87
N PRO A 468 -14.72 -18.87 -11.70
CA PRO A 468 -14.30 -19.67 -10.54
C PRO A 468 -14.72 -19.02 -9.23
N GLY A 469 -15.10 -19.81 -8.23
CA GLY A 469 -15.48 -19.31 -6.91
C GLY A 469 -14.29 -18.76 -6.12
N CYS A 470 -14.58 -17.95 -5.11
CA CYS A 470 -13.57 -17.26 -4.27
C CYS A 470 -13.22 -17.99 -2.97
N ALA A 471 -13.89 -19.07 -2.62
CA ALA A 471 -13.78 -19.68 -1.29
C ALA A 471 -12.33 -20.03 -0.89
N ALA A 472 -11.52 -20.52 -1.82
CA ALA A 472 -10.13 -20.89 -1.58
C ALA A 472 -9.17 -19.68 -1.48
N LYS A 473 -9.62 -18.49 -1.87
CA LYS A 473 -8.82 -17.28 -1.82
C LYS A 473 -8.89 -16.55 -0.47
N PHE A 474 -9.93 -16.82 0.31
CA PHE A 474 -10.08 -16.24 1.65
C PHE A 474 -9.39 -17.13 2.68
N VAL A 475 -8.17 -16.77 3.02
CA VAL A 475 -7.37 -17.47 4.02
C VAL A 475 -7.46 -16.76 5.38
N PRO A 476 -7.30 -17.46 6.53
CA PRO A 476 -7.22 -16.79 7.82
C PRO A 476 -6.03 -15.83 7.88
N PHE A 477 -6.13 -14.80 8.70
CA PHE A 477 -4.99 -13.93 9.01
C PHE A 477 -3.97 -14.73 9.83
N PRO A 478 -2.66 -14.66 9.55
CA PRO A 478 -1.63 -15.47 10.19
C PRO A 478 -1.39 -15.14 11.66
#